data_abd6546c10fd3d8c652146426b129767
#
_entry.id   abd6546c10fd3d8c652146426b129767
#
_cell.length_a   1.000
_cell.length_b   1.000
_cell.length_c   1.000
_cell.angle_alpha   90.00
_cell.angle_beta   90.00
_cell.angle_gamma   90.00
#
_symmetry.space_group_name_H-M   'P 1'
#
loop_
_entity.id
_entity.type
_entity.pdbx_description
1 polymer ?
#
loop_
_entity_poly.entity_id
_entity_poly.type
_entity_poly.pdbx_seq_one_letter_code
_entity_poly.pdbx_strand_id
1 'polypeptide(L)'
;MFYILLLSSYNILKMYHITKYTYSKARKMGVRVVPAKNKTKKIDVYKNDKKIASVGANGMNDYPTYIAKFGAKYAKTRRRLYKQRHEKDRHVKWSNGWLADKLLW
;
A
#
# COMPACT_ATOMS: atom_id res chain seq x y z
N MET A 1 20.22 -7.44 -26.19
CA MET A 1 18.78 -7.63 -26.27
C MET A 1 18.20 -8.40 -25.08
N PHE A 2 18.70 -9.57 -24.79
CA PHE A 2 18.27 -10.34 -23.63
C PHE A 2 18.43 -9.57 -22.33
N TYR A 3 19.51 -8.86 -22.21
CA TYR A 3 19.82 -8.05 -21.04
C TYR A 3 18.80 -6.93 -20.86
N ILE A 4 18.39 -6.30 -21.94
CA ILE A 4 17.38 -5.23 -21.92
C ILE A 4 16.04 -5.77 -21.46
N LEU A 5 15.69 -6.99 -21.89
CA LEU A 5 14.45 -7.63 -21.46
C LEU A 5 14.44 -7.88 -19.96
N LEU A 6 15.59 -8.28 -19.41
CA LEU A 6 15.70 -8.48 -17.97
C LEU A 6 15.44 -7.18 -17.19
N LEU A 7 15.99 -6.08 -17.68
CA LEU A 7 15.77 -4.79 -17.04
C LEU A 7 14.31 -4.38 -17.10
N SER A 8 13.66 -4.58 -18.22
CA SER A 8 12.23 -4.30 -18.36
C SER A 8 11.41 -5.14 -17.41
N SER A 9 11.69 -6.45 -17.35
CA SER A 9 10.99 -7.35 -16.44
C SER A 9 11.18 -6.94 -15.01
N TYR A 10 12.39 -6.55 -14.64
CA TYR A 10 12.70 -6.11 -13.31
C TYR A 10 11.88 -4.88 -12.93
N ASN A 11 11.75 -3.91 -13.83
CA ASN A 11 10.97 -2.71 -13.58
C ASN A 11 9.48 -3.02 -13.45
N ILE A 12 8.97 -3.94 -14.29
CA ILE A 12 7.58 -4.37 -14.22
C ILE A 12 7.28 -5.04 -12.89
N LEU A 13 8.22 -5.88 -12.41
CA LEU A 13 8.05 -6.59 -11.15
C LEU A 13 7.98 -5.66 -9.94
N LYS A 14 8.34 -4.38 -10.11
CA LYS A 14 8.23 -3.41 -9.03
C LYS A 14 6.83 -2.85 -8.88
N MET A 15 5.91 -3.13 -9.80
CA MET A 15 4.53 -2.72 -9.62
C MET A 15 3.95 -3.42 -8.40
N TYR A 16 3.31 -2.64 -7.52
CA TYR A 16 2.72 -3.19 -6.32
C TYR A 16 1.52 -4.08 -6.66
N HIS A 17 1.45 -5.23 -6.03
CA HIS A 17 0.31 -6.13 -6.16
C HIS A 17 -0.65 -5.89 -5.01
N ILE A 18 -1.83 -5.36 -5.30
CA ILE A 18 -2.82 -5.02 -4.28
C ILE A 18 -3.41 -6.29 -3.70
N THR A 19 -3.43 -6.40 -2.37
CA THR A 19 -3.91 -7.58 -1.67
C THR A 19 -5.42 -7.55 -1.48
N LYS A 20 -5.99 -8.72 -1.19
CA LYS A 20 -7.41 -8.82 -0.84
C LYS A 20 -7.74 -8.00 0.39
N TYR A 21 -6.81 -7.94 1.34
CA TYR A 21 -6.95 -7.14 2.55
C TYR A 21 -7.23 -5.67 2.19
N THR A 22 -6.41 -5.10 1.32
CA THR A 22 -6.55 -3.70 0.92
C THR A 22 -7.85 -3.47 0.15
N TYR A 23 -8.20 -4.36 -0.78
CA TYR A 23 -9.47 -4.24 -1.51
C TYR A 23 -10.67 -4.28 -0.58
N SER A 24 -10.65 -5.17 0.42
CA SER A 24 -11.73 -5.28 1.40
C SER A 24 -11.88 -4.00 2.21
N LYS A 25 -10.76 -3.44 2.65
CA LYS A 25 -10.78 -2.18 3.40
C LYS A 25 -11.30 -1.03 2.53
N ALA A 26 -10.87 -0.97 1.28
CA ALA A 26 -11.31 0.06 0.35
C ALA A 26 -12.83 0.02 0.15
N ARG A 27 -13.39 -1.17 -0.03
CA ARG A 27 -14.85 -1.31 -0.17
C ARG A 27 -15.59 -0.77 1.04
N LYS A 28 -15.11 -1.08 2.24
CA LYS A 28 -15.75 -0.61 3.48
C LYS A 28 -15.68 0.90 3.62
N MET A 29 -14.65 1.51 3.07
CA MET A 29 -14.45 2.95 3.14
C MET A 29 -15.13 3.71 2.02
N GLY A 30 -15.65 3.01 1.02
CA GLY A 30 -16.26 3.64 -0.14
C GLY A 30 -15.26 4.25 -1.11
N VAL A 31 -14.04 3.71 -1.18
CA VAL A 31 -13.03 4.18 -2.12
C VAL A 31 -12.62 3.05 -3.07
N ARG A 32 -12.07 3.42 -4.21
CA ARG A 32 -11.51 2.48 -5.17
C ARG A 32 -10.00 2.62 -5.18
N VAL A 33 -9.30 1.51 -5.25
CA VAL A 33 -7.84 1.49 -5.28
C VAL A 33 -7.37 0.78 -6.54
N VAL A 34 -6.31 1.30 -7.14
CA VAL A 34 -5.65 0.69 -8.31
C VAL A 34 -4.14 0.79 -8.08
N PRO A 35 -3.34 -0.02 -8.79
CA PRO A 35 -1.89 0.13 -8.69
C PRO A 35 -1.48 1.55 -9.08
N ALA A 36 -0.57 2.15 -8.33
CA ALA A 36 -0.17 3.52 -8.56
C ALA A 36 0.55 3.67 -9.88
N LYS A 37 0.26 4.77 -10.59
CA LYS A 37 1.00 5.11 -11.81
C LYS A 37 2.45 5.45 -11.49
N ASN A 38 2.66 6.15 -10.38
CA ASN A 38 3.99 6.42 -9.88
C ASN A 38 4.52 5.16 -9.20
N LYS A 39 5.56 4.56 -9.76
CA LYS A 39 6.06 3.26 -9.30
C LYS A 39 6.76 3.32 -7.95
N THR A 40 7.03 4.51 -7.43
CA THR A 40 7.52 4.65 -6.05
C THR A 40 6.41 4.50 -5.02
N LYS A 41 5.15 4.56 -5.47
CA LYS A 41 3.99 4.41 -4.61
C LYS A 41 3.32 3.05 -4.84
N LYS A 42 2.50 2.62 -3.88
CA LYS A 42 1.80 1.34 -3.98
C LYS A 42 0.47 1.45 -4.70
N ILE A 43 -0.38 2.37 -4.25
CA ILE A 43 -1.74 2.47 -4.75
C ILE A 43 -2.14 3.92 -5.00
N ASP A 44 -3.00 4.10 -6.01
CA ASP A 44 -3.75 5.32 -6.22
C ASP A 44 -5.15 5.10 -5.66
N VAL A 45 -5.65 6.09 -4.92
CA VAL A 45 -6.96 6.03 -4.27
C VAL A 45 -7.91 6.99 -4.95
N TYR A 46 -9.11 6.47 -5.29
CA TYR A 46 -10.16 7.25 -5.95
C TYR A 46 -11.40 7.28 -5.09
N LYS A 47 -12.01 8.44 -5.03
CA LYS A 47 -13.31 8.63 -4.37
C LYS A 47 -14.22 9.41 -5.33
N ASN A 48 -15.40 8.84 -5.65
CA ASN A 48 -16.33 9.44 -6.60
C ASN A 48 -15.64 9.75 -7.93
N ASP A 49 -14.87 8.78 -8.44
CA ASP A 49 -14.16 8.85 -9.72
C ASP A 49 -13.05 9.91 -9.77
N LYS A 50 -12.71 10.50 -8.63
CA LYS A 50 -11.63 11.47 -8.54
C LYS A 50 -10.48 10.88 -7.75
N LYS A 51 -9.26 10.97 -8.30
CA LYS A 51 -8.06 10.55 -7.59
C LYS A 51 -7.82 11.51 -6.42
N ILE A 52 -7.75 10.95 -5.22
CA ILE A 52 -7.55 11.77 -4.02
C ILE A 52 -6.15 11.60 -3.43
N ALA A 53 -5.44 10.52 -3.75
CA ALA A 53 -4.12 10.30 -3.16
C ALA A 53 -3.36 9.19 -3.88
N SER A 54 -2.04 9.23 -3.74
CA SER A 54 -1.15 8.09 -4.03
C SER A 54 -0.46 7.76 -2.72
N VAL A 55 -0.60 6.53 -2.25
CA VAL A 55 -0.13 6.18 -0.91
C VAL A 55 0.71 4.91 -0.90
N GLY A 56 1.52 4.80 0.14
CA GLY A 56 2.38 3.65 0.38
C GLY A 56 3.72 3.78 -0.34
N ALA A 57 4.77 3.30 0.30
CA ALA A 57 6.11 3.26 -0.31
C ALA A 57 6.29 1.88 -0.95
N ASN A 58 6.39 1.85 -2.27
CA ASN A 58 6.61 0.60 -2.97
C ASN A 58 8.00 0.08 -2.61
N GLY A 59 8.10 -1.24 -2.40
CA GLY A 59 9.33 -1.85 -1.92
C GLY A 59 9.36 -2.08 -0.42
N MET A 60 8.48 -1.41 0.33
CA MET A 60 8.35 -1.64 1.76
C MET A 60 7.20 -2.59 2.03
N ASN A 61 7.32 -3.42 3.06
CA ASN A 61 6.23 -4.33 3.43
C ASN A 61 5.14 -3.58 4.17
N ASP A 62 3.92 -4.09 4.03
CA ASP A 62 2.76 -3.61 4.78
C ASP A 62 2.16 -4.77 5.57
N TYR A 63 1.06 -4.53 6.28
CA TYR A 63 0.51 -5.53 7.18
C TYR A 63 0.18 -6.86 6.48
N PRO A 64 -0.60 -6.87 5.39
CA PRO A 64 -0.91 -8.15 4.73
C PRO A 64 0.31 -8.84 4.15
N THR A 65 1.29 -8.09 3.69
CA THR A 65 2.53 -8.66 3.17
C THR A 65 3.34 -9.30 4.30
N TYR A 66 3.40 -8.66 5.47
CA TYR A 66 4.06 -9.25 6.63
C TYR A 66 3.36 -10.54 7.07
N ILE A 67 2.02 -10.56 7.05
CA ILE A 67 1.30 -11.80 7.38
C ILE A 67 1.70 -12.92 6.43
N ALA A 68 1.69 -12.64 5.13
CA ALA A 68 2.00 -13.66 4.13
C ALA A 68 3.43 -14.17 4.23
N LYS A 69 4.38 -13.29 4.51
CA LYS A 69 5.81 -13.65 4.52
C LYS A 69 6.27 -14.18 5.86
N PHE A 70 5.77 -13.67 6.97
CA PHE A 70 6.34 -13.91 8.30
C PHE A 70 5.31 -14.34 9.34
N GLY A 71 4.03 -14.43 8.99
CA GLY A 71 2.98 -14.85 9.91
C GLY A 71 2.36 -13.69 10.69
N ALA A 72 1.18 -13.98 11.27
CA ALA A 72 0.36 -12.97 11.91
C ALA A 72 1.01 -12.34 13.15
N LYS A 73 1.73 -13.14 13.93
CA LYS A 73 2.35 -12.63 15.17
C LYS A 73 3.38 -11.55 14.86
N TYR A 74 4.26 -11.83 13.91
CA TYR A 74 5.28 -10.87 13.49
C TYR A 74 4.63 -9.64 12.86
N ALA A 75 3.61 -9.86 12.03
CA ALA A 75 2.90 -8.77 11.38
C ALA A 75 2.25 -7.82 12.39
N LYS A 76 1.67 -8.34 13.47
CA LYS A 76 1.10 -7.50 14.53
C LYS A 76 2.14 -6.61 15.18
N THR A 77 3.34 -7.14 15.40
CA THR A 77 4.44 -6.34 15.94
C THR A 77 4.83 -5.23 14.98
N ARG A 78 4.94 -5.55 13.70
CA ARG A 78 5.30 -4.54 12.69
C ARG A 78 4.21 -3.47 12.58
N ARG A 79 2.94 -3.87 12.66
CA ARG A 79 1.83 -2.91 12.64
C ARG A 79 1.89 -1.96 13.82
N ARG A 80 2.13 -2.49 15.01
CA ARG A 80 2.26 -1.66 16.20
C ARG A 80 3.38 -0.63 16.04
N LEU A 81 4.53 -1.06 15.53
CA LEU A 81 5.66 -0.16 15.30
C LEU A 81 5.35 0.90 14.26
N TYR A 82 4.64 0.52 13.19
CA TYR A 82 4.21 1.46 12.17
C TYR A 82 3.32 2.54 12.77
N LYS A 83 2.31 2.14 13.55
CA LYS A 83 1.37 3.07 14.14
C LYS A 83 2.05 4.02 15.13
N GLN A 84 3.07 3.55 15.85
CA GLN A 84 3.85 4.42 16.73
C GLN A 84 4.62 5.48 15.93
N ARG A 85 5.29 5.07 14.85
CA ARG A 85 6.05 6.01 14.03
C ARG A 85 5.18 7.07 13.37
N HIS A 86 3.96 6.69 13.03
CA HIS A 86 3.03 7.55 12.27
C HIS A 86 1.90 8.10 13.12
N GLU A 87 2.08 8.11 14.42
CA GLU A 87 1.01 8.55 15.33
C GLU A 87 0.53 9.97 15.01
N LYS A 88 1.42 10.85 14.61
CA LYS A 88 1.07 12.25 14.34
C LYS A 88 0.27 12.41 13.06
N ASP A 89 0.54 11.60 12.04
CA ASP A 89 -0.04 11.84 10.71
C ASP A 89 -1.12 10.84 10.31
N ARG A 90 -1.30 9.73 11.03
CA ARG A 90 -2.28 8.73 10.66
C ARG A 90 -3.72 9.03 11.09
N HIS A 91 -3.92 10.11 11.85
CA HIS A 91 -5.25 10.47 12.36
C HIS A 91 -5.94 11.60 11.59
N VAL A 92 -5.25 12.23 10.67
CA VAL A 92 -5.84 13.32 9.88
C VAL A 92 -6.63 12.69 8.74
N LYS A 93 -7.95 12.64 8.90
CA LYS A 93 -8.87 11.94 8.00
C LYS A 93 -8.66 12.39 6.55
N TRP A 94 -8.57 11.40 5.66
CA TRP A 94 -8.38 11.56 4.22
C TRP A 94 -6.98 12.05 3.81
N SER A 95 -6.06 12.23 4.74
CA SER A 95 -4.66 12.49 4.40
C SER A 95 -3.98 11.22 3.90
N ASN A 96 -2.82 11.38 3.29
CA ASN A 96 -2.03 10.21 2.84
C ASN A 96 -1.72 9.29 4.00
N GLY A 97 -1.36 9.83 5.17
CA GLY A 97 -1.05 9.04 6.36
C GLY A 97 -2.26 8.25 6.85
N TRP A 98 -3.42 8.88 6.87
CA TRP A 98 -4.66 8.20 7.27
C TRP A 98 -5.04 7.10 6.29
N LEU A 99 -4.94 7.39 4.98
CA LEU A 99 -5.26 6.40 3.95
C LEU A 99 -4.31 5.20 4.00
N ALA A 100 -3.02 5.44 4.17
CA ALA A 100 -2.05 4.35 4.31
C ALA A 100 -2.35 3.50 5.54
N ASP A 101 -2.66 4.13 6.66
CA ASP A 101 -3.02 3.43 7.90
C ASP A 101 -4.24 2.54 7.70
N LYS A 102 -5.28 3.06 7.04
CA LYS A 102 -6.54 2.35 6.87
C LYS A 102 -6.48 1.29 5.78
N LEU A 103 -5.72 1.50 4.73
CA LEU A 103 -5.71 0.60 3.56
C LEU A 103 -4.58 -0.41 3.58
N LEU A 104 -3.46 -0.08 4.19
CA LEU A 104 -2.26 -0.92 4.14
C LEU A 104 -1.87 -1.49 5.50
N TRP A 105 -2.37 -0.92 6.57
CA TRP A 105 -2.04 -1.33 7.94
C TRP A 105 -3.29 -1.54 8.79
#